data_4bb7084bbcccd1482270162fc4d82ff9
#
_entry.id   4bb7084bbcccd1482270162fc4d82ff9
#
_cell.length_a   1.000
_cell.length_b   1.000
_cell.length_c   1.000
_cell.angle_alpha   90.00
_cell.angle_beta   90.00
_cell.angle_gamma   90.00
#
_symmetry.space_group_name_H-M   'P 1'
#
loop_
_entity.id
_entity.type
_entity.pdbx_description
1 polymer ?
#
loop_
_entity_poly.entity_id
_entity_poly.type
_entity_poly.pdbx_seq_one_letter_code
_entity_poly.pdbx_strand_id
1 'polypeptide(L)'
;MQLFDNKKDIDMAKGTSQEFVAGRITGFHIAILSKRSELIENIRSILFLYNVLSIETISLDLSELKEEPHWNQYDAIIIDIKEEDDAELLSETINRYIPIKATTILIGMHDSIQFSEYLLKRGIHFLLENSQLEKIPTILHSRSITTGSSQRTGSIITFLGCKGGIGTSSLAIHTLKNISSLTNYPLFYIQGATTSPNADFLFEMPIPQDDSLVDVGLSLQVKIESSERAWKYDDLNSGQFNITVIDQNMGLSSSIRHFEEIITFSSIVFIVINRDPFSVKVAKKLLDEISRTTTQNQNLLNKRFLVCLNENLPYDKKNALRDEDIEDFLGRSIDFTRKFIPKMDKFKNAHHSNEIKEIATAIIGSKEIKKNKQQKTSFSILKKKKINP
;
A
#
# COMPACT_ATOMS: atom_id res chain seq x y z
N MET A 1 30.12 36.65 -44.35
CA MET A 1 29.69 35.49 -45.11
C MET A 1 30.27 34.26 -44.47
N GLN A 2 29.58 33.66 -43.53
CA GLN A 2 29.74 32.27 -43.04
C GLN A 2 28.56 31.99 -42.11
N LEU A 3 27.51 31.51 -42.74
CA LEU A 3 26.38 30.82 -42.09
C LEU A 3 26.52 29.35 -42.49
N PHE A 4 26.19 28.48 -41.60
CA PHE A 4 26.15 27.03 -41.68
C PHE A 4 27.38 26.27 -41.11
N ASP A 5 27.26 26.01 -39.78
CA ASP A 5 27.80 24.79 -39.19
C ASP A 5 26.98 24.42 -37.91
N ASN A 6 25.66 24.26 -38.06
CA ASN A 6 24.75 23.92 -36.94
C ASN A 6 24.36 22.41 -36.93
N LYS A 7 24.95 21.58 -37.85
CA LYS A 7 24.58 20.15 -37.87
C LYS A 7 25.43 19.27 -36.95
N LYS A 8 26.67 19.65 -36.71
CA LYS A 8 27.58 18.88 -35.84
C LYS A 8 27.25 19.05 -34.36
N ASP A 9 26.78 20.23 -33.94
CA ASP A 9 26.42 20.49 -32.52
C ASP A 9 25.13 19.78 -32.11
N ILE A 10 24.20 19.55 -33.04
CA ILE A 10 22.95 18.81 -32.76
C ILE A 10 23.20 17.32 -32.61
N ASP A 11 24.12 16.74 -33.38
CA ASP A 11 24.49 15.32 -33.29
C ASP A 11 25.37 15.05 -32.07
N MET A 12 26.28 15.98 -31.68
CA MET A 12 27.00 15.88 -30.41
C MET A 12 26.09 16.04 -29.18
N ALA A 13 25.11 16.94 -29.24
CA ALA A 13 24.16 17.09 -28.14
C ALA A 13 23.22 15.87 -27.97
N LYS A 14 22.87 15.20 -29.10
CA LYS A 14 22.11 13.95 -29.05
C LYS A 14 22.94 12.77 -28.56
N GLY A 15 24.20 12.65 -29.00
CA GLY A 15 25.14 11.61 -28.54
C GLY A 15 25.46 11.74 -27.07
N THR A 16 25.78 12.96 -26.60
CA THR A 16 26.06 13.21 -25.16
C THR A 16 24.86 13.03 -24.27
N SER A 17 23.64 13.36 -24.72
CA SER A 17 22.43 13.13 -23.94
C SER A 17 22.06 11.64 -23.85
N GLN A 18 22.23 10.87 -24.93
CA GLN A 18 22.00 9.42 -24.93
C GLN A 18 23.01 8.66 -24.06
N GLU A 19 24.32 8.98 -24.17
CA GLU A 19 25.35 8.38 -23.30
C GLU A 19 25.13 8.74 -21.82
N PHE A 20 24.74 9.98 -21.53
CA PHE A 20 24.46 10.41 -20.17
C PHE A 20 23.22 9.71 -19.57
N VAL A 21 22.17 9.51 -20.36
CA VAL A 21 20.97 8.75 -19.95
C VAL A 21 21.32 7.27 -19.78
N ALA A 22 22.04 6.68 -20.73
CA ALA A 22 22.47 5.28 -20.66
C ALA A 22 23.28 4.99 -19.40
N GLY A 23 24.26 5.82 -19.05
CA GLY A 23 25.09 5.64 -17.86
C GLY A 23 24.34 5.63 -16.53
N ARG A 24 23.14 6.21 -16.50
CA ARG A 24 22.32 6.27 -15.27
C ARG A 24 21.33 5.12 -15.11
N ILE A 25 20.96 4.44 -16.17
CA ILE A 25 19.97 3.34 -16.14
C ILE A 25 20.58 1.96 -16.40
N THR A 26 21.88 1.86 -16.69
CA THR A 26 22.57 0.58 -16.96
C THR A 26 22.50 -0.42 -15.81
N GLY A 27 22.42 0.05 -14.56
CA GLY A 27 22.32 -0.80 -13.37
C GLY A 27 20.90 -1.19 -12.97
N PHE A 28 19.88 -0.76 -13.73
CA PHE A 28 18.50 -1.05 -13.38
C PHE A 28 18.16 -2.52 -13.63
N HIS A 29 17.48 -3.13 -12.67
CA HIS A 29 16.84 -4.42 -12.80
C HIS A 29 15.38 -4.23 -13.17
N ILE A 30 14.99 -4.62 -14.38
CA ILE A 30 13.67 -4.31 -14.95
C ILE A 30 12.89 -5.60 -15.19
N ALA A 31 11.62 -5.65 -14.72
CA ALA A 31 10.67 -6.67 -15.07
C ALA A 31 9.74 -6.21 -16.20
N ILE A 32 9.49 -7.05 -17.19
CA ILE A 32 8.49 -6.85 -18.24
C ILE A 32 7.42 -7.92 -18.07
N LEU A 33 6.20 -7.51 -17.75
CA LEU A 33 5.04 -8.37 -17.61
C LEU A 33 4.18 -8.31 -18.87
N SER A 34 4.27 -9.35 -19.67
CA SER A 34 3.43 -9.51 -20.85
C SER A 34 3.44 -10.97 -21.33
N LYS A 35 2.37 -11.38 -21.98
CA LYS A 35 2.29 -12.65 -22.72
C LYS A 35 2.47 -12.44 -24.23
N ARG A 36 2.70 -11.18 -24.67
CA ARG A 36 2.84 -10.80 -26.08
C ARG A 36 4.33 -10.66 -26.45
N SER A 37 4.85 -11.65 -27.19
CA SER A 37 6.25 -11.71 -27.57
C SER A 37 6.72 -10.49 -28.37
N GLU A 38 5.90 -9.98 -29.28
CA GLU A 38 6.24 -8.81 -30.11
C GLU A 38 6.43 -7.56 -29.25
N LEU A 39 5.53 -7.28 -28.30
CA LEU A 39 5.68 -6.15 -27.38
C LEU A 39 6.94 -6.28 -26.53
N ILE A 40 7.22 -7.49 -26.03
CA ILE A 40 8.41 -7.76 -25.22
C ILE A 40 9.68 -7.44 -26.02
N GLU A 41 9.79 -7.91 -27.26
CA GLU A 41 10.96 -7.68 -28.10
C GLU A 41 11.12 -6.20 -28.46
N ASN A 42 10.03 -5.48 -28.70
CA ASN A 42 10.07 -4.04 -28.95
C ASN A 42 10.62 -3.28 -27.73
N ILE A 43 10.10 -3.59 -26.52
CA ILE A 43 10.59 -2.96 -25.27
C ILE A 43 12.05 -3.31 -25.03
N ARG A 44 12.46 -4.57 -25.18
CA ARG A 44 13.84 -5.01 -25.03
C ARG A 44 14.78 -4.29 -25.98
N SER A 45 14.41 -4.17 -27.25
CA SER A 45 15.21 -3.48 -28.27
C SER A 45 15.45 -2.02 -27.87
N ILE A 46 14.42 -1.33 -27.37
CA ILE A 46 14.55 0.03 -26.87
C ILE A 46 15.50 0.09 -25.67
N LEU A 47 15.33 -0.78 -24.67
CA LEU A 47 16.14 -0.79 -23.46
C LEU A 47 17.61 -1.14 -23.75
N PHE A 48 17.89 -2.04 -24.69
CA PHE A 48 19.25 -2.39 -25.10
C PHE A 48 19.99 -1.23 -25.76
N LEU A 49 19.30 -0.34 -26.49
CA LEU A 49 19.91 0.89 -27.02
C LEU A 49 20.45 1.82 -25.92
N TYR A 50 19.98 1.67 -24.71
CA TYR A 50 20.41 2.42 -23.52
C TYR A 50 21.24 1.58 -22.54
N ASN A 51 21.81 0.47 -23.02
CA ASN A 51 22.68 -0.45 -22.27
C ASN A 51 22.02 -1.04 -20.99
N VAL A 52 20.69 -1.18 -20.96
CA VAL A 52 19.99 -1.90 -19.88
C VAL A 52 20.03 -3.39 -20.21
N LEU A 53 20.80 -4.15 -19.44
CA LEU A 53 21.04 -5.57 -19.69
C LEU A 53 20.27 -6.49 -18.72
N SER A 54 19.90 -5.98 -17.55
CA SER A 54 19.18 -6.76 -16.51
C SER A 54 17.67 -6.65 -16.71
N ILE A 55 17.16 -7.44 -17.67
CA ILE A 55 15.75 -7.45 -18.03
C ILE A 55 15.20 -8.86 -17.85
N GLU A 56 14.23 -8.99 -16.96
CA GLU A 56 13.48 -10.23 -16.75
C GLU A 56 12.10 -10.13 -17.40
N THR A 57 11.68 -11.22 -18.04
CA THR A 57 10.37 -11.29 -18.68
C THR A 57 9.50 -12.26 -17.90
N ILE A 58 8.36 -11.79 -17.43
CA ILE A 58 7.44 -12.56 -16.63
C ILE A 58 6.13 -12.71 -17.41
N SER A 59 5.78 -13.97 -17.71
CA SER A 59 4.57 -14.29 -18.50
C SER A 59 3.33 -14.32 -17.62
N LEU A 60 2.96 -13.17 -17.05
CA LEU A 60 1.77 -12.97 -16.23
C LEU A 60 0.85 -11.91 -16.83
N ASP A 61 -0.45 -12.08 -16.59
CA ASP A 61 -1.44 -11.03 -16.80
C ASP A 61 -1.61 -10.18 -15.53
N LEU A 62 -2.16 -8.98 -15.67
CA LEU A 62 -2.42 -8.05 -14.58
C LEU A 62 -3.21 -8.70 -13.41
N SER A 63 -4.15 -9.61 -13.70
CA SER A 63 -4.91 -10.34 -12.68
C SER A 63 -4.10 -11.39 -11.89
N GLU A 64 -2.89 -11.68 -12.34
CA GLU A 64 -1.97 -12.69 -11.78
C GLU A 64 -0.81 -12.07 -10.99
N LEU A 65 -0.78 -10.74 -10.83
CA LEU A 65 0.30 -10.02 -10.12
C LEU A 65 0.60 -10.57 -8.72
N LYS A 66 -0.39 -11.12 -8.03
CA LYS A 66 -0.24 -11.75 -6.72
C LYS A 66 0.58 -13.04 -6.73
N GLU A 67 0.76 -13.65 -7.89
CA GLU A 67 1.45 -14.94 -8.04
C GLU A 67 2.97 -14.78 -8.05
N GLU A 68 3.49 -13.56 -8.24
CA GLU A 68 4.92 -13.25 -8.18
C GLU A 68 5.31 -12.65 -6.83
N PRO A 69 6.13 -13.34 -6.00
CA PRO A 69 6.44 -12.87 -4.66
C PRO A 69 7.62 -11.90 -4.57
N HIS A 70 8.39 -11.68 -5.66
CA HIS A 70 9.70 -11.02 -5.58
C HIS A 70 9.76 -9.63 -6.24
N TRP A 71 8.65 -8.88 -6.26
CA TRP A 71 8.61 -7.54 -6.84
C TRP A 71 9.65 -6.56 -6.28
N ASN A 72 10.12 -6.80 -5.06
CA ASN A 72 11.09 -5.93 -4.37
C ASN A 72 12.49 -5.91 -5.01
N GLN A 73 12.83 -6.85 -5.86
CA GLN A 73 14.12 -6.91 -6.53
C GLN A 73 14.23 -5.97 -7.74
N TYR A 74 13.11 -5.48 -8.28
CA TYR A 74 13.09 -4.66 -9.47
C TYR A 74 13.10 -3.17 -9.17
N ASP A 75 13.86 -2.40 -9.95
CA ASP A 75 13.89 -0.94 -9.94
C ASP A 75 12.76 -0.36 -10.79
N ALA A 76 12.37 -1.09 -11.83
CA ALA A 76 11.24 -0.73 -12.68
C ALA A 76 10.44 -1.96 -13.11
N ILE A 77 9.14 -1.77 -13.26
CA ILE A 77 8.20 -2.81 -13.67
C ILE A 77 7.34 -2.25 -14.81
N ILE A 78 7.42 -2.88 -15.96
CA ILE A 78 6.67 -2.52 -17.17
C ILE A 78 5.57 -3.55 -17.35
N ILE A 79 4.31 -3.11 -17.37
CA ILE A 79 3.15 -3.99 -17.35
C ILE A 79 2.30 -3.75 -18.59
N ASP A 80 2.03 -4.82 -19.33
CA ASP A 80 1.09 -4.84 -20.43
C ASP A 80 -0.35 -4.93 -19.89
N ILE A 81 -1.10 -3.85 -20.03
CA ILE A 81 -2.52 -3.78 -19.60
C ILE A 81 -3.51 -4.02 -20.74
N LYS A 82 -3.02 -4.17 -21.99
CA LYS A 82 -3.83 -4.38 -23.17
C LYS A 82 -4.90 -3.29 -23.36
N GLU A 83 -6.18 -3.65 -23.25
CA GLU A 83 -7.35 -2.78 -23.45
C GLU A 83 -8.01 -2.37 -22.11
N GLU A 84 -7.34 -2.62 -20.96
CA GLU A 84 -7.90 -2.23 -19.65
C GLU A 84 -7.98 -0.71 -19.55
N ASP A 85 -9.16 -0.18 -19.23
CA ASP A 85 -9.47 1.25 -19.21
C ASP A 85 -9.96 1.77 -17.83
N ASP A 86 -10.11 0.89 -16.83
CA ASP A 86 -10.45 1.31 -15.45
C ASP A 86 -9.20 1.76 -14.70
N ALA A 87 -8.90 3.07 -14.78
CA ALA A 87 -7.73 3.66 -14.13
C ALA A 87 -7.75 3.55 -12.60
N GLU A 88 -8.94 3.52 -11.98
CA GLU A 88 -9.08 3.35 -10.53
C GLU A 88 -8.70 1.95 -10.13
N LEU A 89 -9.25 0.94 -10.81
CA LEU A 89 -8.94 -0.47 -10.59
C LEU A 89 -7.44 -0.77 -10.81
N LEU A 90 -6.86 -0.22 -11.89
CA LEU A 90 -5.42 -0.32 -12.18
C LEU A 90 -4.59 0.26 -11.04
N SER A 91 -4.90 1.48 -10.63
CA SER A 91 -4.18 2.15 -9.54
C SER A 91 -4.27 1.37 -8.22
N GLU A 92 -5.45 0.87 -7.84
CA GLU A 92 -5.63 0.05 -6.65
C GLU A 92 -4.83 -1.26 -6.73
N THR A 93 -4.87 -1.93 -7.88
CA THR A 93 -4.14 -3.20 -8.10
C THR A 93 -2.63 -3.00 -8.04
N ILE A 94 -2.12 -1.99 -8.73
CA ILE A 94 -0.69 -1.64 -8.69
C ILE A 94 -0.25 -1.32 -7.26
N ASN A 95 -1.00 -0.49 -6.55
CA ASN A 95 -0.67 -0.13 -5.17
C ASN A 95 -0.76 -1.31 -4.20
N ARG A 96 -1.50 -2.36 -4.54
CA ARG A 96 -1.64 -3.57 -3.72
C ARG A 96 -0.46 -4.53 -3.87
N TYR A 97 0.13 -4.64 -5.05
CA TYR A 97 1.11 -5.69 -5.33
C TYR A 97 2.50 -5.16 -5.67
N ILE A 98 2.60 -3.97 -6.25
CA ILE A 98 3.86 -3.42 -6.73
C ILE A 98 4.49 -2.47 -5.69
N PRO A 99 5.76 -2.67 -5.31
CA PRO A 99 6.45 -1.77 -4.39
C PRO A 99 6.48 -0.34 -4.89
N ILE A 100 6.25 0.63 -4.01
CA ILE A 100 6.25 2.06 -4.39
C ILE A 100 7.63 2.55 -4.84
N LYS A 101 8.70 1.88 -4.40
CA LYS A 101 10.07 2.17 -4.84
C LYS A 101 10.29 1.82 -6.30
N ALA A 102 9.55 0.86 -6.89
CA ALA A 102 9.70 0.49 -8.28
C ALA A 102 9.00 1.49 -9.21
N THR A 103 9.69 1.94 -10.27
CA THR A 103 9.07 2.74 -11.33
C THR A 103 8.06 1.87 -12.07
N THR A 104 6.79 2.24 -12.03
CA THR A 104 5.73 1.48 -12.70
C THR A 104 5.34 2.15 -14.00
N ILE A 105 5.43 1.42 -15.10
CA ILE A 105 5.06 1.86 -16.44
C ILE A 105 4.01 0.89 -16.97
N LEU A 106 2.82 1.38 -17.27
CA LEU A 106 1.76 0.63 -17.93
C LEU A 106 1.81 0.88 -19.43
N ILE A 107 1.64 -0.17 -20.21
CA ILE A 107 1.56 -0.08 -21.67
C ILE A 107 0.21 -0.62 -22.10
N GLY A 108 -0.53 0.17 -22.88
CA GLY A 108 -1.87 -0.19 -23.33
C GLY A 108 -2.27 0.54 -24.60
N MET A 109 -3.51 0.27 -25.05
CA MET A 109 -4.06 0.84 -26.28
C MET A 109 -5.06 1.98 -26.05
N HIS A 110 -5.42 2.25 -24.80
CA HIS A 110 -6.44 3.25 -24.46
C HIS A 110 -5.91 4.68 -24.59
N ASP A 111 -6.27 5.38 -25.66
CA ASP A 111 -5.84 6.76 -25.92
C ASP A 111 -6.77 7.77 -25.20
N SER A 112 -6.48 8.05 -23.94
CA SER A 112 -7.20 9.02 -23.12
C SER A 112 -6.26 9.85 -22.26
N ILE A 113 -6.32 11.16 -22.44
CA ILE A 113 -5.55 12.10 -21.61
C ILE A 113 -5.97 12.00 -20.13
N GLN A 114 -7.28 11.93 -19.86
CA GLN A 114 -7.80 11.82 -18.50
C GLN A 114 -7.31 10.56 -17.79
N PHE A 115 -7.29 9.42 -18.49
CA PHE A 115 -6.77 8.17 -18.00
C PHE A 115 -5.27 8.29 -17.64
N SER A 116 -4.47 8.81 -18.56
CA SER A 116 -3.04 9.01 -18.37
C SER A 116 -2.73 9.96 -17.20
N GLU A 117 -3.43 11.10 -17.11
CA GLU A 117 -3.28 12.06 -16.02
C GLU A 117 -3.71 11.48 -14.65
N TYR A 118 -4.79 10.69 -14.62
CA TYR A 118 -5.25 10.04 -13.39
C TYR A 118 -4.19 9.11 -12.83
N LEU A 119 -3.57 8.29 -13.67
CA LEU A 119 -2.49 7.38 -13.29
C LEU A 119 -1.22 8.14 -12.89
N LEU A 120 -0.83 9.15 -13.69
CA LEU A 120 0.38 9.94 -13.42
C LEU A 120 0.32 10.69 -12.09
N LYS A 121 -0.83 11.25 -11.70
CA LYS A 121 -1.05 11.87 -10.37
C LYS A 121 -0.83 10.88 -9.22
N ARG A 122 -0.87 9.57 -9.49
CA ARG A 122 -0.60 8.49 -8.55
C ARG A 122 0.78 7.87 -8.71
N GLY A 123 1.66 8.52 -9.51
CA GLY A 123 3.03 8.05 -9.74
C GLY A 123 3.13 6.79 -10.60
N ILE A 124 2.11 6.51 -11.41
CA ILE A 124 2.07 5.42 -12.37
C ILE A 124 2.13 6.01 -13.76
N HIS A 125 3.17 5.66 -14.52
CA HIS A 125 3.31 6.12 -15.91
C HIS A 125 2.48 5.25 -16.84
N PHE A 126 1.79 5.89 -17.79
CA PHE A 126 1.07 5.19 -18.85
C PHE A 126 1.65 5.60 -20.21
N LEU A 127 1.87 4.62 -21.07
CA LEU A 127 2.37 4.81 -22.44
C LEU A 127 1.46 4.09 -23.44
N LEU A 128 1.15 4.78 -24.53
CA LEU A 128 0.49 4.17 -25.69
C LEU A 128 1.48 3.25 -26.43
N GLU A 129 1.08 2.01 -26.64
CA GLU A 129 1.89 0.98 -27.30
C GLU A 129 2.37 1.43 -28.68
N ASN A 130 1.50 2.00 -29.51
CA ASN A 130 1.79 2.29 -30.90
C ASN A 130 2.69 3.52 -31.15
N SER A 131 2.92 4.37 -30.13
CA SER A 131 3.55 5.69 -30.37
C SER A 131 4.45 6.21 -29.26
N GLN A 132 4.50 5.57 -28.09
CA GLN A 132 5.17 6.17 -26.93
C GLN A 132 6.20 5.30 -26.25
N LEU A 133 6.50 4.09 -26.77
CA LEU A 133 7.46 3.18 -26.14
C LEU A 133 8.87 3.79 -26.03
N GLU A 134 9.26 4.65 -26.95
CA GLU A 134 10.55 5.36 -26.93
C GLU A 134 10.71 6.29 -25.71
N LYS A 135 9.64 6.59 -24.99
CA LYS A 135 9.70 7.39 -23.76
C LYS A 135 10.16 6.59 -22.53
N ILE A 136 10.20 5.25 -22.61
CA ILE A 136 10.58 4.39 -21.48
C ILE A 136 11.93 4.81 -20.87
N PRO A 137 13.03 4.95 -21.64
CA PRO A 137 14.32 5.35 -21.07
C PRO A 137 14.29 6.72 -20.40
N THR A 138 13.53 7.66 -20.94
CA THR A 138 13.36 9.00 -20.36
C THR A 138 12.68 8.95 -19.02
N ILE A 139 11.63 8.12 -18.87
CA ILE A 139 10.93 7.93 -17.60
C ILE A 139 11.87 7.31 -16.56
N LEU A 140 12.59 6.27 -16.94
CA LEU A 140 13.56 5.60 -16.05
C LEU A 140 14.66 6.57 -15.59
N HIS A 141 15.16 7.41 -16.50
CA HIS A 141 16.18 8.40 -16.20
C HIS A 141 15.66 9.53 -15.30
N SER A 142 14.47 10.07 -15.54
CA SER A 142 13.92 11.19 -14.78
C SER A 142 13.79 10.87 -13.29
N ARG A 143 13.48 9.61 -12.94
CA ARG A 143 13.42 9.17 -11.55
C ARG A 143 14.79 9.17 -10.86
N SER A 144 15.88 8.96 -11.59
CA SER A 144 17.24 9.02 -11.02
C SER A 144 17.65 10.44 -10.60
N ILE A 145 16.92 11.48 -11.08
CA ILE A 145 17.26 12.90 -10.87
C ILE A 145 16.30 13.61 -9.91
N THR A 146 15.02 13.25 -9.94
CA THR A 146 13.97 14.00 -9.21
C THR A 146 13.48 13.25 -7.98
N THR A 147 13.91 13.73 -6.83
CA THR A 147 13.37 13.35 -5.52
C THR A 147 12.04 14.03 -5.19
N GLY A 148 11.34 14.61 -6.14
CA GLY A 148 10.12 15.34 -5.80
C GLY A 148 9.24 15.69 -6.98
N SER A 149 8.22 14.95 -7.30
CA SER A 149 6.90 15.43 -7.74
C SER A 149 6.01 14.43 -8.48
N SER A 150 6.31 13.14 -8.53
CA SER A 150 5.36 12.14 -9.05
C SER A 150 5.65 10.74 -8.50
N GLN A 151 6.14 10.66 -7.27
CA GLN A 151 6.36 9.38 -6.62
C GLN A 151 5.08 8.92 -5.94
N ARG A 152 4.77 7.63 -6.06
CA ARG A 152 3.76 7.02 -5.20
C ARG A 152 4.19 7.22 -3.75
N THR A 153 3.28 7.72 -2.93
CA THR A 153 3.51 7.87 -1.49
C THR A 153 2.87 6.70 -0.76
N GLY A 154 3.57 6.14 0.19
CA GLY A 154 3.01 5.10 1.06
C GLY A 154 1.84 5.62 1.88
N SER A 155 0.89 4.75 2.18
CA SER A 155 -0.22 5.07 3.07
C SER A 155 0.21 4.95 4.51
N ILE A 156 -0.01 6.01 5.30
CA ILE A 156 0.19 5.99 6.75
C ILE A 156 -1.15 5.66 7.41
N ILE A 157 -1.16 4.64 8.24
CA ILE A 157 -2.32 4.16 8.96
C ILE A 157 -2.01 4.17 10.44
N THR A 158 -2.79 4.89 11.21
CA THR A 158 -2.58 4.95 12.66
C THR A 158 -3.65 4.17 13.40
N PHE A 159 -3.23 3.23 14.25
CA PHE A 159 -4.06 2.62 15.27
C PHE A 159 -3.89 3.40 16.57
N LEU A 160 -4.94 4.10 16.97
CA LEU A 160 -4.92 5.02 18.09
C LEU A 160 -5.73 4.46 19.26
N GLY A 161 -5.05 3.92 20.25
CA GLY A 161 -5.68 3.36 21.43
C GLY A 161 -6.18 4.45 22.38
N CYS A 162 -7.44 4.39 22.77
CA CYS A 162 -8.05 5.34 23.70
C CYS A 162 -7.78 5.04 25.19
N LYS A 163 -7.11 3.93 25.46
CA LYS A 163 -6.68 3.51 26.80
C LYS A 163 -5.56 2.49 26.69
N GLY A 164 -4.65 2.48 27.64
CA GLY A 164 -3.64 1.43 27.75
C GLY A 164 -4.25 0.06 27.99
N GLY A 165 -3.66 -1.00 27.41
CA GLY A 165 -4.07 -2.39 27.63
C GLY A 165 -5.35 -2.84 26.93
N ILE A 166 -5.92 -2.04 26.03
CA ILE A 166 -7.12 -2.43 25.27
C ILE A 166 -6.83 -3.29 24.04
N GLY A 167 -5.55 -3.61 23.79
CA GLY A 167 -5.12 -4.50 22.72
C GLY A 167 -4.90 -3.81 21.37
N THR A 168 -4.61 -2.52 21.35
CA THR A 168 -4.33 -1.73 20.12
C THR A 168 -3.18 -2.35 19.34
N SER A 169 -2.03 -2.63 19.97
CA SER A 169 -0.86 -3.25 19.33
C SER A 169 -1.18 -4.60 18.73
N SER A 170 -1.92 -5.46 19.42
CA SER A 170 -2.33 -6.75 18.87
C SER A 170 -3.27 -6.61 17.68
N LEU A 171 -4.17 -5.63 17.70
CA LEU A 171 -5.06 -5.37 16.56
C LEU A 171 -4.26 -4.90 15.34
N ALA A 172 -3.35 -3.94 15.52
CA ALA A 172 -2.48 -3.40 14.48
C ALA A 172 -1.59 -4.50 13.86
N ILE A 173 -0.91 -5.28 14.68
CA ILE A 173 0.00 -6.35 14.22
C ILE A 173 -0.75 -7.48 13.53
N HIS A 174 -1.90 -7.92 14.05
CA HIS A 174 -2.71 -8.93 13.38
C HIS A 174 -3.24 -8.43 12.03
N THR A 175 -3.63 -7.17 11.94
CA THR A 175 -4.03 -6.55 10.68
C THR A 175 -2.87 -6.53 9.69
N LEU A 176 -1.67 -6.13 10.12
CA LEU A 176 -0.48 -6.14 9.27
C LEU A 176 -0.09 -7.55 8.81
N LYS A 177 -0.09 -8.54 9.70
CA LYS A 177 0.17 -9.95 9.33
C LYS A 177 -0.85 -10.45 8.29
N ASN A 178 -2.12 -10.04 8.38
CA ASN A 178 -3.11 -10.38 7.38
C ASN A 178 -2.81 -9.67 6.04
N ILE A 179 -2.53 -8.36 6.05
CA ILE A 179 -2.15 -7.60 4.84
C ILE A 179 -0.93 -8.24 4.19
N SER A 180 0.12 -8.58 4.95
CA SER A 180 1.32 -9.24 4.47
C SER A 180 1.03 -10.58 3.79
N SER A 181 0.02 -11.32 4.25
CA SER A 181 -0.41 -12.57 3.61
C SER A 181 -1.20 -12.36 2.31
N LEU A 182 -1.74 -11.15 2.08
CA LEU A 182 -2.54 -10.79 0.91
C LEU A 182 -1.76 -9.97 -0.13
N THR A 183 -0.57 -9.49 0.23
CA THR A 183 0.21 -8.56 -0.59
C THR A 183 1.69 -8.91 -0.52
N ASN A 184 2.46 -8.46 -1.53
CA ASN A 184 3.90 -8.71 -1.60
C ASN A 184 4.74 -7.43 -1.51
N TYR A 185 4.13 -6.30 -1.12
CA TYR A 185 4.84 -5.04 -1.04
C TYR A 185 5.40 -4.74 0.37
N PRO A 186 6.39 -3.86 0.46
CA PRO A 186 7.00 -3.51 1.73
C PRO A 186 6.02 -2.89 2.73
N LEU A 187 6.01 -3.41 3.94
CA LEU A 187 5.22 -2.95 5.06
C LEU A 187 6.15 -2.47 6.18
N PHE A 188 5.69 -1.47 6.93
CA PHE A 188 6.41 -0.97 8.08
C PHE A 188 5.48 -0.83 9.28
N TYR A 189 5.92 -1.32 10.44
CA TYR A 189 5.23 -1.15 11.71
C TYR A 189 6.07 -0.33 12.67
N ILE A 190 5.49 0.70 13.26
CA ILE A 190 6.10 1.53 14.28
C ILE A 190 5.29 1.40 15.56
N GLN A 191 5.91 0.84 16.59
CA GLN A 191 5.36 0.91 17.94
C GLN A 191 5.81 2.21 18.59
N GLY A 192 4.86 3.15 18.77
CA GLY A 192 5.15 4.46 19.30
C GLY A 192 5.43 4.46 20.80
N ALA A 193 6.19 5.44 21.24
CA ALA A 193 6.63 5.60 22.64
C ALA A 193 5.49 5.74 23.67
N THR A 194 4.26 6.06 23.22
CA THR A 194 3.08 6.14 24.10
C THR A 194 2.45 4.79 24.39
N THR A 195 2.91 3.71 23.73
CA THR A 195 2.43 2.34 23.95
C THR A 195 3.33 1.56 24.90
N SER A 196 2.83 0.46 25.44
CA SER A 196 3.68 -0.49 26.15
C SER A 196 4.49 -1.30 25.13
N PRO A 197 5.84 -1.33 25.23
CA PRO A 197 6.67 -2.06 24.29
C PRO A 197 6.41 -3.56 24.41
N ASN A 198 5.74 -4.15 23.42
CA ASN A 198 5.36 -5.57 23.40
C ASN A 198 5.39 -6.16 21.98
N ALA A 199 5.96 -5.45 21.01
CA ALA A 199 6.06 -5.93 19.64
C ALA A 199 6.94 -7.19 19.56
N ASP A 200 8.01 -7.28 20.35
CA ASP A 200 8.87 -8.46 20.48
C ASP A 200 8.07 -9.71 20.83
N PHE A 201 7.16 -9.62 21.80
CA PHE A 201 6.26 -10.72 22.16
C PHE A 201 5.28 -11.08 21.05
N LEU A 202 4.72 -10.08 20.36
CA LEU A 202 3.70 -10.28 19.31
C LEU A 202 4.30 -10.77 17.99
N PHE A 203 5.56 -10.48 17.73
CA PHE A 203 6.31 -11.01 16.59
C PHE A 203 7.09 -12.29 16.94
N GLU A 204 7.15 -12.66 18.23
CA GLU A 204 7.88 -13.84 18.75
C GLU A 204 9.39 -13.76 18.44
N MET A 205 9.97 -12.57 18.41
CA MET A 205 11.39 -12.35 18.17
C MET A 205 11.90 -11.12 18.89
N PRO A 206 13.21 -11.05 19.23
CA PRO A 206 13.78 -9.87 19.87
C PRO A 206 13.72 -8.65 18.96
N ILE A 207 13.15 -7.54 19.45
CA ILE A 207 13.13 -6.25 18.77
C ILE A 207 13.68 -5.20 19.73
N PRO A 208 14.82 -4.56 19.41
CA PRO A 208 15.40 -3.53 20.26
C PRO A 208 14.49 -2.31 20.41
N GLN A 209 14.60 -1.62 21.56
CA GLN A 209 13.88 -0.37 21.84
C GLN A 209 14.80 0.84 21.65
N ASP A 210 15.52 0.87 20.54
CA ASP A 210 16.57 1.85 20.24
C ASP A 210 16.39 2.55 18.89
N ASP A 211 15.15 2.52 18.37
CA ASP A 211 14.80 3.05 17.05
C ASP A 211 15.40 2.28 15.86
N SER A 212 16.06 1.15 16.09
CA SER A 212 16.56 0.32 14.99
C SER A 212 15.44 -0.37 14.21
N LEU A 213 15.70 -0.56 12.91
CA LEU A 213 14.79 -1.29 12.01
C LEU A 213 15.12 -2.78 12.05
N VAL A 214 14.11 -3.60 12.30
CA VAL A 214 14.23 -5.07 12.33
C VAL A 214 13.33 -5.66 11.25
N ASP A 215 13.91 -6.50 10.39
CA ASP A 215 13.14 -7.31 9.44
C ASP A 215 12.55 -8.52 10.17
N VAL A 216 11.23 -8.63 10.16
CA VAL A 216 10.49 -9.73 10.80
C VAL A 216 9.99 -10.76 9.79
N GLY A 217 10.45 -10.67 8.54
CA GLY A 217 10.00 -11.50 7.42
C GLY A 217 8.73 -10.98 6.77
N LEU A 218 8.27 -11.66 5.71
CA LEU A 218 7.05 -11.30 4.96
C LEU A 218 7.04 -9.86 4.43
N SER A 219 8.19 -9.33 4.01
CA SER A 219 8.35 -7.93 3.58
C SER A 219 7.94 -6.90 4.63
N LEU A 220 7.98 -7.23 5.91
CA LEU A 220 7.59 -6.40 7.03
C LEU A 220 8.81 -6.00 7.87
N GLN A 221 9.01 -4.70 8.02
CA GLN A 221 9.98 -4.14 8.96
C GLN A 221 9.27 -3.57 10.19
N VAL A 222 9.92 -3.67 11.33
CA VAL A 222 9.40 -3.24 12.62
C VAL A 222 10.39 -2.33 13.31
N LYS A 223 9.86 -1.31 13.97
CA LYS A 223 10.60 -0.41 14.85
C LYS A 223 9.83 -0.22 16.15
N ILE A 224 10.52 -0.27 17.29
CA ILE A 224 10.01 0.19 18.58
C ILE A 224 10.67 1.53 18.88
N GLU A 225 9.85 2.56 19.04
CA GLU A 225 10.31 3.91 19.28
C GLU A 225 10.85 4.05 20.70
N SER A 226 12.03 4.68 20.82
CA SER A 226 12.61 5.04 22.09
C SER A 226 11.76 6.10 22.79
N SER A 227 11.51 5.93 24.09
CA SER A 227 10.78 6.91 24.90
C SER A 227 11.49 8.28 25.03
N GLU A 228 12.78 8.34 24.67
CA GLU A 228 13.59 9.56 24.77
C GLU A 228 13.45 10.49 23.56
N ARG A 229 12.88 10.00 22.45
CA ARG A 229 12.72 10.79 21.23
C ARG A 229 11.25 11.07 20.95
N ALA A 230 10.93 12.35 20.79
CA ALA A 230 9.64 12.73 20.23
C ALA A 230 9.56 12.29 18.75
N TRP A 231 8.61 11.45 18.43
CA TRP A 231 8.41 10.98 17.08
C TRP A 231 7.89 12.11 16.17
N LYS A 232 8.42 12.18 14.92
CA LYS A 232 8.00 13.14 13.91
C LYS A 232 7.46 12.41 12.70
N TYR A 233 6.23 12.72 12.34
CA TYR A 233 5.54 12.11 11.20
C TYR A 233 6.17 12.49 9.84
N ASP A 234 6.82 13.63 9.74
CA ASP A 234 7.54 14.10 8.57
C ASP A 234 8.88 13.39 8.33
N ASP A 235 9.48 12.77 9.35
CA ASP A 235 10.72 11.99 9.23
C ASP A 235 10.47 10.56 8.68
N LEU A 236 9.22 10.20 8.39
CA LEU A 236 8.89 8.90 7.82
C LEU A 236 9.42 8.77 6.40
N ASN A 237 10.16 7.71 6.17
CA ASN A 237 10.69 7.35 4.87
C ASN A 237 9.55 6.77 3.98
N SER A 238 8.54 7.61 3.72
CA SER A 238 7.29 7.25 3.04
C SER A 238 7.48 6.70 1.62
N GLY A 239 8.68 6.90 1.04
CA GLY A 239 9.05 6.37 -0.27
C GLY A 239 9.55 4.92 -0.28
N GLN A 240 9.71 4.27 0.87
CA GLN A 240 10.23 2.88 0.94
C GLN A 240 9.13 1.84 1.18
N PHE A 241 8.05 2.23 1.87
CA PHE A 241 6.99 1.31 2.29
C PHE A 241 5.65 1.68 1.66
N ASN A 242 4.93 0.67 1.18
CA ASN A 242 3.59 0.87 0.63
C ASN A 242 2.59 1.22 1.73
N ILE A 243 2.72 0.59 2.89
CA ILE A 243 1.92 0.87 4.07
C ILE A 243 2.84 0.99 5.27
N THR A 244 2.70 2.09 6.00
CA THR A 244 3.27 2.29 7.33
C THR A 244 2.14 2.28 8.35
N VAL A 245 2.20 1.35 9.30
CA VAL A 245 1.26 1.28 10.43
C VAL A 245 1.92 1.82 11.67
N ILE A 246 1.24 2.75 12.31
CA ILE A 246 1.66 3.40 13.54
C ILE A 246 0.73 3.00 14.66
N ASP A 247 1.29 2.49 15.74
CA ASP A 247 0.59 2.13 16.96
C ASP A 247 0.87 3.17 18.04
N GLN A 248 -0.17 3.88 18.45
CA GLN A 248 -0.08 4.94 19.45
C GLN A 248 -1.22 4.85 20.46
N ASN A 249 -1.00 5.36 21.67
CA ASN A 249 -2.04 5.53 22.66
C ASN A 249 -2.28 7.01 22.96
N MET A 250 -3.54 7.37 23.12
CA MET A 250 -3.98 8.70 23.53
C MET A 250 -4.85 8.64 24.77
N GLY A 251 -4.62 9.57 25.69
CA GLY A 251 -5.44 9.75 26.90
C GLY A 251 -6.09 11.12 26.92
N LEU A 252 -6.90 11.40 27.95
CA LEU A 252 -7.56 12.69 28.13
C LEU A 252 -6.57 13.86 28.30
N SER A 253 -5.37 13.58 28.80
CA SER A 253 -4.29 14.55 29.02
C SER A 253 -3.32 14.67 27.84
N SER A 254 -3.48 13.86 26.79
CA SER A 254 -2.59 13.91 25.63
C SER A 254 -2.70 15.25 24.90
N SER A 255 -1.57 15.68 24.33
CA SER A 255 -1.50 16.95 23.61
C SER A 255 -2.39 16.96 22.37
N ILE A 256 -3.21 18.00 22.23
CA ILE A 256 -4.02 18.23 21.02
C ILE A 256 -3.11 18.37 19.80
N ARG A 257 -1.97 19.06 19.93
CA ARG A 257 -1.02 19.24 18.84
C ARG A 257 -0.50 17.92 18.30
N HIS A 258 -0.16 16.97 19.17
CA HIS A 258 0.27 15.64 18.73
C HIS A 258 -0.86 14.89 17.98
N PHE A 259 -2.11 15.08 18.40
CA PHE A 259 -3.25 14.52 17.68
C PHE A 259 -3.46 15.17 16.32
N GLU A 260 -3.29 16.49 16.21
CA GLU A 260 -3.34 17.22 14.92
C GLU A 260 -2.26 16.71 13.94
N GLU A 261 -1.07 16.39 14.41
CA GLU A 261 -0.02 15.75 13.60
C GLU A 261 -0.48 14.37 13.11
N ILE A 262 -1.01 13.53 13.99
CA ILE A 262 -1.53 12.20 13.63
C ILE A 262 -2.57 12.31 12.50
N ILE A 263 -3.59 13.15 12.66
CA ILE A 263 -4.65 13.27 11.65
C ILE A 263 -4.17 13.94 10.37
N THR A 264 -3.12 14.76 10.43
CA THR A 264 -2.56 15.42 9.24
C THR A 264 -1.81 14.43 8.35
N PHE A 265 -1.01 13.55 8.92
CA PHE A 265 -0.18 12.63 8.15
C PHE A 265 -0.84 11.29 7.84
N SER A 266 -1.79 10.83 8.66
CA SER A 266 -2.46 9.55 8.44
C SER A 266 -3.48 9.63 7.31
N SER A 267 -3.52 8.60 6.46
CA SER A 267 -4.60 8.38 5.47
C SER A 267 -5.83 7.77 6.13
N ILE A 268 -5.60 6.86 7.09
CA ILE A 268 -6.65 6.19 7.87
C ILE A 268 -6.24 6.23 9.34
N VAL A 269 -7.18 6.59 10.21
CA VAL A 269 -7.00 6.52 11.67
C VAL A 269 -8.05 5.57 12.23
N PHE A 270 -7.61 4.47 12.84
CA PHE A 270 -8.45 3.58 13.63
C PHE A 270 -8.46 4.05 15.08
N ILE A 271 -9.58 4.54 15.55
CA ILE A 271 -9.83 4.91 16.95
C ILE A 271 -10.23 3.63 17.68
N VAL A 272 -9.30 3.05 18.42
CA VAL A 272 -9.50 1.77 19.11
C VAL A 272 -10.05 2.01 20.51
N ILE A 273 -11.21 1.41 20.76
CA ILE A 273 -11.90 1.45 22.05
C ILE A 273 -12.17 0.04 22.58
N ASN A 274 -12.49 -0.07 23.84
CA ASN A 274 -13.12 -1.23 24.43
C ASN A 274 -14.41 -0.81 25.16
N ARG A 275 -15.08 -1.73 25.84
CA ARG A 275 -16.36 -1.45 26.54
C ARG A 275 -16.18 -0.70 27.88
N ASP A 276 -15.01 -0.14 28.15
CA ASP A 276 -14.73 0.67 29.32
C ASP A 276 -15.18 2.12 29.08
N PRO A 277 -15.99 2.72 29.98
CA PRO A 277 -16.48 4.10 29.81
C PRO A 277 -15.37 5.13 29.60
N PHE A 278 -14.18 4.92 30.19
CA PHE A 278 -13.08 5.84 30.03
C PHE A 278 -12.55 5.83 28.59
N SER A 279 -12.39 4.65 27.97
CA SER A 279 -11.92 4.58 26.56
C SER A 279 -12.93 5.22 25.61
N VAL A 280 -14.23 5.04 25.84
CA VAL A 280 -15.30 5.66 25.04
C VAL A 280 -15.30 7.18 25.20
N LYS A 281 -15.06 7.69 26.42
CA LYS A 281 -14.93 9.12 26.67
C LYS A 281 -13.73 9.74 25.96
N VAL A 282 -12.58 9.05 25.91
CA VAL A 282 -11.41 9.49 25.15
C VAL A 282 -11.72 9.52 23.66
N ALA A 283 -12.36 8.47 23.12
CA ALA A 283 -12.77 8.43 21.72
C ALA A 283 -13.70 9.58 21.34
N LYS A 284 -14.69 9.90 22.20
CA LYS A 284 -15.58 11.04 21.97
C LYS A 284 -14.79 12.34 21.84
N LYS A 285 -13.87 12.61 22.76
CA LYS A 285 -13.01 13.79 22.69
C LYS A 285 -12.22 13.86 21.37
N LEU A 286 -11.67 12.73 20.90
CA LEU A 286 -10.93 12.67 19.65
C LEU A 286 -11.84 12.92 18.44
N LEU A 287 -13.05 12.35 18.42
CA LEU A 287 -14.02 12.56 17.35
C LEU A 287 -14.51 14.01 17.28
N ASP A 288 -14.73 14.66 18.42
CA ASP A 288 -15.09 16.07 18.48
C ASP A 288 -13.96 16.96 17.94
N GLU A 289 -12.70 16.62 18.25
CA GLU A 289 -11.52 17.30 17.73
C GLU A 289 -11.33 17.10 16.22
N ILE A 290 -11.56 15.87 15.72
CA ILE A 290 -11.57 15.59 14.26
C ILE A 290 -12.61 16.47 13.57
N SER A 291 -13.82 16.53 14.09
CA SER A 291 -14.89 17.35 13.53
C SER A 291 -14.49 18.83 13.47
N ARG A 292 -13.90 19.36 14.56
CA ARG A 292 -13.40 20.73 14.63
C ARG A 292 -12.32 21.00 13.59
N THR A 293 -11.31 20.12 13.51
CA THR A 293 -10.15 20.30 12.62
C THR A 293 -10.54 20.13 11.15
N THR A 294 -11.44 19.19 10.85
CA THR A 294 -11.93 18.95 9.47
C THR A 294 -12.72 20.16 8.96
N THR A 295 -13.48 20.83 9.80
CA THR A 295 -14.20 22.06 9.43
C THR A 295 -13.25 23.20 9.05
N GLN A 296 -12.06 23.24 9.66
CA GLN A 296 -11.04 24.27 9.43
C GLN A 296 -10.11 23.94 8.26
N ASN A 297 -9.93 22.64 7.93
CA ASN A 297 -8.96 22.17 6.94
C ASN A 297 -9.60 21.16 5.97
N GLN A 298 -9.92 21.62 4.76
CA GLN A 298 -10.56 20.80 3.71
C GLN A 298 -9.68 19.61 3.25
N ASN A 299 -8.36 19.66 3.43
CA ASN A 299 -7.47 18.55 3.07
C ASN A 299 -7.72 17.28 3.90
N LEU A 300 -8.42 17.40 5.03
CA LEU A 300 -8.78 16.26 5.88
C LEU A 300 -10.06 15.54 5.42
N LEU A 301 -10.81 16.08 4.47
CA LEU A 301 -12.05 15.46 3.96
C LEU A 301 -11.82 14.10 3.28
N ASN A 302 -10.64 13.90 2.70
CA ASN A 302 -10.27 12.64 2.03
C ASN A 302 -9.71 11.58 3.00
N LYS A 303 -9.63 11.88 4.30
CA LYS A 303 -9.10 10.97 5.32
C LYS A 303 -10.22 10.16 5.95
N ARG A 304 -9.89 8.94 6.35
CA ARG A 304 -10.86 8.02 6.95
C ARG A 304 -10.60 7.87 8.44
N PHE A 305 -11.62 8.12 9.24
CA PHE A 305 -11.61 7.95 10.69
C PHE A 305 -12.59 6.84 11.05
N LEU A 306 -12.08 5.74 11.58
CA LEU A 306 -12.83 4.50 11.79
C LEU A 306 -12.80 4.12 13.27
N VAL A 307 -13.94 3.82 13.86
CA VAL A 307 -14.04 3.36 15.24
C VAL A 307 -13.98 1.85 15.29
N CYS A 308 -13.03 1.32 16.05
CA CYS A 308 -12.86 -0.12 16.23
C CYS A 308 -13.06 -0.51 17.68
N LEU A 309 -14.12 -1.26 17.97
CA LEU A 309 -14.36 -1.87 19.27
C LEU A 309 -13.55 -3.16 19.41
N ASN A 310 -12.53 -3.16 20.26
CA ASN A 310 -11.72 -4.34 20.54
C ASN A 310 -12.11 -4.94 21.89
N GLU A 311 -12.77 -6.07 21.87
CA GLU A 311 -13.16 -6.80 23.10
C GLU A 311 -11.91 -7.55 23.64
N ASN A 312 -11.13 -6.88 24.47
CA ASN A 312 -9.95 -7.44 25.12
C ASN A 312 -10.26 -8.32 26.35
N LEU A 313 -11.50 -8.28 26.81
CA LEU A 313 -12.06 -9.08 27.90
C LEU A 313 -13.36 -9.75 27.46
N PRO A 314 -13.78 -10.86 28.12
CA PRO A 314 -15.10 -11.45 27.87
C PRO A 314 -16.19 -10.43 28.08
N TYR A 315 -17.18 -10.40 27.18
CA TYR A 315 -18.31 -9.50 27.30
C TYR A 315 -19.21 -9.87 28.47
N ASP A 316 -19.28 -9.00 29.47
CA ASP A 316 -20.21 -9.12 30.58
C ASP A 316 -21.41 -8.16 30.41
N LYS A 317 -22.56 -8.71 30.06
CA LYS A 317 -23.81 -7.95 29.84
C LYS A 317 -24.24 -7.09 31.01
N LYS A 318 -23.81 -7.40 32.23
CA LYS A 318 -24.23 -6.67 33.46
C LYS A 318 -23.38 -5.43 33.72
N ASN A 319 -22.07 -5.50 33.37
CA ASN A 319 -21.10 -4.50 33.78
C ASN A 319 -20.41 -3.79 32.60
N ALA A 320 -20.62 -4.24 31.34
CA ALA A 320 -20.04 -3.64 30.17
C ALA A 320 -21.08 -2.81 29.39
N LEU A 321 -20.63 -1.73 28.76
CA LEU A 321 -21.44 -0.92 27.86
C LEU A 321 -21.94 -1.75 26.69
N ARG A 322 -23.19 -1.56 26.26
CA ARG A 322 -23.75 -2.14 25.06
C ARG A 322 -23.29 -1.33 23.83
N ASP A 323 -23.40 -1.93 22.64
CA ASP A 323 -23.04 -1.24 21.41
C ASP A 323 -23.86 0.02 21.19
N GLU A 324 -25.17 -0.05 21.43
CA GLU A 324 -26.10 1.08 21.32
C GLU A 324 -25.72 2.23 22.27
N ASP A 325 -25.37 1.93 23.53
CA ASP A 325 -24.95 2.94 24.49
C ASP A 325 -23.63 3.63 24.08
N ILE A 326 -22.70 2.87 23.46
CA ILE A 326 -21.44 3.41 22.93
C ILE A 326 -21.70 4.29 21.71
N GLU A 327 -22.48 3.82 20.74
CA GLU A 327 -22.81 4.55 19.51
C GLU A 327 -23.56 5.84 19.80
N ASP A 328 -24.54 5.80 20.69
CA ASP A 328 -25.30 6.98 21.14
C ASP A 328 -24.37 8.02 21.78
N PHE A 329 -23.44 7.58 22.64
CA PHE A 329 -22.49 8.49 23.29
C PHE A 329 -21.49 9.08 22.30
N LEU A 330 -20.99 8.29 21.36
CA LEU A 330 -20.06 8.75 20.32
C LEU A 330 -20.75 9.65 19.30
N GLY A 331 -22.04 9.46 19.04
CA GLY A 331 -22.81 10.12 17.98
C GLY A 331 -22.51 9.54 16.58
N ARG A 332 -22.01 8.29 16.54
CA ARG A 332 -21.75 7.55 15.30
C ARG A 332 -21.65 6.04 15.57
N SER A 333 -21.84 5.26 14.51
CA SER A 333 -21.71 3.79 14.58
C SER A 333 -20.26 3.33 14.78
N ILE A 334 -20.13 2.13 15.33
CA ILE A 334 -18.88 1.35 15.39
C ILE A 334 -18.65 0.76 14.01
N ASP A 335 -17.48 1.05 13.40
CA ASP A 335 -17.14 0.57 12.06
C ASP A 335 -16.70 -0.90 12.07
N PHE A 336 -15.95 -1.32 13.10
CA PHE A 336 -15.44 -2.69 13.27
C PHE A 336 -15.53 -3.15 14.70
N THR A 337 -15.85 -4.43 14.89
CA THR A 337 -15.82 -5.08 16.21
C THR A 337 -14.95 -6.33 16.16
N ARG A 338 -13.88 -6.36 16.95
CA ARG A 338 -13.08 -7.56 17.18
C ARG A 338 -13.50 -8.23 18.47
N LYS A 339 -13.97 -9.46 18.38
CA LYS A 339 -14.44 -10.23 19.55
C LYS A 339 -13.29 -10.76 20.39
N PHE A 340 -13.57 -10.97 21.69
CA PHE A 340 -12.63 -11.56 22.63
C PHE A 340 -12.18 -12.98 22.21
N ILE A 341 -10.87 -13.23 22.30
CA ILE A 341 -10.28 -14.51 21.96
C ILE A 341 -9.72 -15.18 23.22
N PRO A 342 -10.40 -16.21 23.75
CA PRO A 342 -10.08 -16.76 25.08
C PRO A 342 -8.87 -17.69 25.10
N LYS A 343 -8.41 -18.19 23.93
CA LYS A 343 -7.32 -19.16 23.83
C LYS A 343 -6.10 -18.57 23.16
N MET A 344 -4.91 -18.78 23.78
CA MET A 344 -3.66 -18.23 23.25
C MET A 344 -3.32 -18.73 21.85
N ASP A 345 -3.54 -20.02 21.55
CA ASP A 345 -3.30 -20.56 20.20
C ASP A 345 -4.19 -19.88 19.13
N LYS A 346 -5.45 -19.59 19.49
CA LYS A 346 -6.35 -18.82 18.60
C LYS A 346 -5.93 -17.37 18.49
N PHE A 347 -5.38 -16.79 19.56
CA PHE A 347 -4.88 -15.43 19.55
C PHE A 347 -3.66 -15.28 18.62
N LYS A 348 -2.70 -16.19 18.68
CA LYS A 348 -1.54 -16.18 17.77
C LYS A 348 -1.94 -16.25 16.29
N ASN A 349 -3.01 -16.99 15.97
CA ASN A 349 -3.55 -17.13 14.61
C ASN A 349 -4.69 -16.16 14.30
N ALA A 350 -4.93 -15.15 15.14
CA ALA A 350 -6.06 -14.23 14.99
C ALA A 350 -6.00 -13.36 13.73
N HIS A 351 -4.82 -13.22 13.11
CA HIS A 351 -4.67 -12.53 11.83
C HIS A 351 -5.44 -13.20 10.68
N HIS A 352 -5.89 -14.44 10.83
CA HIS A 352 -6.76 -15.13 9.89
C HIS A 352 -8.26 -14.99 10.20
N SER A 353 -8.64 -14.31 11.29
CA SER A 353 -10.06 -14.10 11.63
C SER A 353 -10.76 -13.21 10.60
N ASN A 354 -12.09 -13.36 10.49
CA ASN A 354 -12.89 -12.58 9.54
C ASN A 354 -12.86 -11.09 9.89
N GLU A 355 -12.90 -10.77 11.16
CA GLU A 355 -12.86 -9.38 11.66
C GLU A 355 -11.55 -8.68 11.24
N ILE A 356 -10.41 -9.37 11.33
CA ILE A 356 -9.13 -8.83 10.89
C ILE A 356 -9.06 -8.71 9.37
N LYS A 357 -9.64 -9.68 8.63
CA LYS A 357 -9.73 -9.59 7.16
C LYS A 357 -10.56 -8.40 6.70
N GLU A 358 -11.66 -8.10 7.38
CA GLU A 358 -12.49 -6.92 7.09
C GLU A 358 -11.70 -5.62 7.29
N ILE A 359 -10.96 -5.49 8.39
CA ILE A 359 -10.09 -4.34 8.65
C ILE A 359 -8.98 -4.24 7.59
N ALA A 360 -8.30 -5.35 7.29
CA ALA A 360 -7.26 -5.39 6.26
C ALA A 360 -7.82 -4.99 4.88
N THR A 361 -8.99 -5.52 4.50
CA THR A 361 -9.68 -5.17 3.26
C THR A 361 -10.06 -3.70 3.20
N ALA A 362 -10.49 -3.11 4.32
CA ALA A 362 -10.78 -1.68 4.39
C ALA A 362 -9.52 -0.81 4.17
N ILE A 363 -8.34 -1.34 4.46
CA ILE A 363 -7.06 -0.66 4.23
C ILE A 363 -6.61 -0.79 2.77
N ILE A 364 -6.59 -2.02 2.24
CA ILE A 364 -6.01 -2.31 0.91
C ILE A 364 -7.02 -2.21 -0.25
N GLY A 365 -8.30 -1.97 0.03
CA GLY A 365 -9.38 -2.00 -0.96
C GLY A 365 -9.89 -3.43 -1.23
N SER A 366 -11.08 -3.52 -1.82
CA SER A 366 -11.77 -4.81 -2.07
C SER A 366 -11.87 -5.18 -3.55
N LYS A 367 -11.60 -4.23 -4.46
CA LYS A 367 -11.71 -4.49 -5.90
C LYS A 367 -10.56 -5.39 -6.36
N GLU A 368 -10.89 -6.47 -7.07
CA GLU A 368 -9.95 -7.34 -7.77
C GLU A 368 -10.25 -7.34 -9.27
N ILE A 369 -9.22 -7.38 -10.09
CA ILE A 369 -9.37 -7.58 -11.53
C ILE A 369 -9.89 -9.00 -11.75
N LYS A 370 -11.06 -9.12 -12.38
CA LYS A 370 -11.64 -10.42 -12.73
C LYS A 370 -10.77 -11.09 -13.79
N LYS A 371 -10.31 -12.32 -13.54
CA LYS A 371 -9.70 -13.15 -14.59
C LYS A 371 -10.71 -13.25 -15.74
N ASN A 372 -10.32 -12.78 -16.93
CA ASN A 372 -11.14 -13.03 -18.14
C ASN A 372 -11.32 -14.53 -18.26
N LYS A 373 -12.52 -15.02 -17.99
CA LYS A 373 -12.89 -16.41 -18.29
C LYS A 373 -12.81 -16.57 -19.81
N GLN A 374 -11.68 -17.03 -20.32
CA GLN A 374 -11.67 -17.62 -21.64
C GLN A 374 -12.81 -18.64 -21.67
N GLN A 375 -13.75 -18.40 -22.56
CA GLN A 375 -14.84 -19.33 -22.84
C GLN A 375 -14.20 -20.69 -23.13
N LYS A 376 -14.23 -21.58 -22.15
CA LYS A 376 -14.07 -23.00 -22.42
C LYS A 376 -15.30 -23.38 -23.24
N THR A 377 -15.16 -23.39 -24.55
CA THR A 377 -16.07 -24.07 -25.44
C THR A 377 -16.18 -25.50 -24.93
N SER A 378 -17.29 -25.79 -24.27
CA SER A 378 -17.62 -27.14 -23.86
C SER A 378 -17.92 -27.93 -25.12
N PHE A 379 -16.97 -28.70 -25.60
CA PHE A 379 -17.23 -29.81 -26.49
C PHE A 379 -18.09 -30.80 -25.69
N SER A 380 -19.39 -30.76 -25.90
CA SER A 380 -20.31 -31.78 -25.45
C SER A 380 -20.04 -33.07 -26.23
N ILE A 381 -19.39 -34.02 -25.58
CA ILE A 381 -19.25 -35.37 -26.07
C ILE A 381 -20.63 -35.99 -26.05
N LEU A 382 -21.19 -36.18 -27.27
CA LEU A 382 -22.38 -36.97 -27.51
C LEU A 382 -22.16 -38.40 -26.98
N LYS A 383 -22.76 -38.71 -25.84
CA LYS A 383 -22.90 -40.11 -25.39
C LYS A 383 -23.79 -40.87 -26.38
N LYS A 384 -23.19 -41.76 -27.16
CA LYS A 384 -23.88 -42.78 -27.94
C LYS A 384 -24.75 -43.61 -26.99
N LYS A 385 -26.06 -43.55 -27.20
CA LYS A 385 -27.01 -44.52 -26.66
C LYS A 385 -26.68 -45.88 -27.24
N LYS A 386 -26.31 -46.85 -26.41
CA LYS A 386 -26.37 -48.27 -26.77
C LYS A 386 -27.82 -48.68 -26.80
N ILE A 387 -28.26 -49.11 -27.98
CA ILE A 387 -29.48 -49.91 -28.18
C ILE A 387 -29.05 -51.36 -28.01
N ASN A 388 -29.62 -52.04 -27.07
CA ASN A 388 -29.56 -53.50 -26.97
C ASN A 388 -30.90 -54.07 -27.45
N PRO A 389 -30.86 -55.28 -28.03
CA PRO A 389 -31.95 -55.90 -28.79
C PRO A 389 -33.13 -56.33 -27.96
#